data_3c3ed2df0cf30ad64ebee3bbc1a62bc7
#
_entry.id   3c3ed2df0cf30ad64ebee3bbc1a62bc7
#
_cell.length_a   1.000
_cell.length_b   1.000
_cell.length_c   1.000
_cell.angle_alpha   90.00
_cell.angle_beta   90.00
_cell.angle_gamma   90.00
#
_symmetry.space_group_name_H-M   'P 1'
#
loop_
_entity.id
_entity.type
_entity.pdbx_description
1 polymer ?
#
loop_
_entity_poly.entity_id
_entity_poly.type
_entity_poly.pdbx_seq_one_letter_code
_entity_poly.pdbx_strand_id
1 'polypeptide(L)'
;MATDLKLLINGPKQAKTIALAHGAGASMDTPFMEFFAKVLADRGFRVARFEFPYMAAKRNTGKAKPPDREPILRETWLKVVEKLGHEGLVIGGKSIGGRIASLIADEAGVAGLICLGYPFHPVGKLDKLRVEHLQAIKTPTLIVQGERDPFGNRDEVAKYDLSPAVRVAWITDGDHSFKPRKSSGKTEPENWQTAIDVIVGFLESPSQNRLPFRRVK
;
A
#
# COMPACT_ATOMS: atom_id res chain seq x y z
N MET A 1 -22.33 -14.04 -10.16
CA MET A 1 -22.47 -12.62 -10.53
C MET A 1 -21.20 -11.90 -10.10
N ALA A 2 -20.45 -11.31 -11.03
CA ALA A 2 -19.27 -10.51 -10.68
C ALA A 2 -19.79 -9.28 -9.90
N THR A 3 -19.44 -9.17 -8.62
CA THR A 3 -19.70 -7.96 -7.84
C THR A 3 -18.97 -6.80 -8.50
N ASP A 4 -19.71 -5.80 -8.93
CA ASP A 4 -19.14 -4.59 -9.55
C ASP A 4 -18.11 -3.98 -8.59
N LEU A 5 -16.87 -3.83 -9.08
CA LEU A 5 -15.77 -3.30 -8.31
C LEU A 5 -15.99 -1.79 -8.05
N LYS A 6 -16.48 -1.49 -6.85
CA LYS A 6 -16.72 -0.11 -6.42
C LYS A 6 -15.41 0.57 -6.07
N LEU A 7 -15.20 1.78 -6.61
CA LEU A 7 -14.07 2.64 -6.26
C LEU A 7 -14.56 3.90 -5.55
N LEU A 8 -13.89 4.29 -4.47
CA LEU A 8 -13.97 5.63 -3.89
C LEU A 8 -12.81 6.47 -4.43
N ILE A 9 -13.14 7.56 -5.11
CA ILE A 9 -12.15 8.43 -5.76
C ILE A 9 -12.05 9.76 -5.04
N ASN A 10 -10.81 10.18 -4.75
CA ASN A 10 -10.46 11.51 -4.28
C ASN A 10 -9.49 12.16 -5.27
N GLY A 11 -9.55 13.49 -5.42
CA GLY A 11 -8.62 14.27 -6.25
C GLY A 11 -9.00 14.36 -7.73
N PRO A 12 -8.21 15.12 -8.51
CA PRO A 12 -8.53 15.47 -9.89
C PRO A 12 -8.38 14.29 -10.86
N LYS A 13 -9.26 14.21 -11.85
CA LYS A 13 -9.36 13.06 -12.79
C LYS A 13 -8.09 12.82 -13.61
N GLN A 14 -7.41 13.88 -14.03
CA GLN A 14 -6.21 13.83 -14.87
C GLN A 14 -4.90 13.67 -14.10
N ALA A 15 -4.93 13.62 -12.78
CA ALA A 15 -3.73 13.49 -11.97
C ALA A 15 -3.16 12.06 -11.97
N LYS A 16 -1.86 11.95 -11.58
CA LYS A 16 -1.22 10.65 -11.32
C LYS A 16 -2.06 9.85 -10.35
N THR A 17 -2.44 8.64 -10.74
CA THR A 17 -3.37 7.82 -9.97
C THR A 17 -2.63 6.88 -9.00
N ILE A 18 -3.13 6.83 -7.78
CA ILE A 18 -2.71 5.92 -6.72
C ILE A 18 -3.90 5.05 -6.34
N ALA A 19 -3.80 3.74 -6.49
CA ALA A 19 -4.81 2.81 -6.02
C ALA A 19 -4.41 2.23 -4.66
N LEU A 20 -5.31 2.30 -3.67
CA LEU A 20 -5.03 1.85 -2.31
C LEU A 20 -6.05 0.81 -1.85
N ALA A 21 -5.54 -0.36 -1.42
CA ALA A 21 -6.33 -1.37 -0.73
C ALA A 21 -6.24 -1.23 0.79
N HIS A 22 -7.31 -1.62 1.46
CA HIS A 22 -7.43 -1.61 2.91
C HIS A 22 -6.67 -2.77 3.60
N GLY A 23 -6.54 -2.71 4.92
CA GLY A 23 -6.00 -3.79 5.76
C GLY A 23 -7.03 -4.90 6.05
N ALA A 24 -6.59 -6.00 6.68
CA ALA A 24 -7.42 -7.20 6.89
C ALA A 24 -8.70 -6.96 7.69
N GLY A 25 -8.66 -6.13 8.72
CA GLY A 25 -9.78 -5.94 9.65
C GLY A 25 -10.64 -4.70 9.40
N ALA A 26 -10.28 -3.86 8.43
CA ALA A 26 -10.80 -2.51 8.28
C ALA A 26 -11.13 -2.18 6.82
N SER A 27 -12.22 -1.45 6.61
CA SER A 27 -12.73 -1.08 5.29
C SER A 27 -11.92 0.06 4.64
N MET A 28 -12.21 0.34 3.36
CA MET A 28 -11.54 1.38 2.57
C MET A 28 -11.84 2.82 3.03
N ASP A 29 -12.79 3.01 3.94
CA ASP A 29 -13.26 4.30 4.47
C ASP A 29 -13.03 4.45 5.98
N THR A 30 -12.01 3.78 6.52
CA THR A 30 -11.54 4.03 7.88
C THR A 30 -10.85 5.38 7.99
N PRO A 31 -10.78 5.99 9.20
CA PRO A 31 -10.07 7.26 9.39
C PRO A 31 -8.64 7.28 8.83
N PHE A 32 -7.91 6.17 8.97
CA PHE A 32 -6.58 6.01 8.39
C PHE A 32 -6.62 6.11 6.86
N MET A 33 -7.45 5.30 6.20
CA MET A 33 -7.53 5.27 4.73
C MET A 33 -8.09 6.59 4.17
N GLU A 34 -9.01 7.23 4.88
CA GLU A 34 -9.56 8.52 4.48
C GLU A 34 -8.54 9.64 4.58
N PHE A 35 -7.77 9.68 5.68
CA PHE A 35 -6.70 10.67 5.85
C PHE A 35 -5.71 10.61 4.70
N PHE A 36 -5.15 9.43 4.42
CA PHE A 36 -4.18 9.26 3.34
C PHE A 36 -4.78 9.64 1.98
N ALA A 37 -6.01 9.19 1.70
CA ALA A 37 -6.66 9.49 0.42
C ALA A 37 -6.95 10.99 0.24
N LYS A 38 -7.43 11.66 1.29
CA LYS A 38 -7.75 13.08 1.25
C LYS A 38 -6.48 13.92 1.12
N VAL A 39 -5.49 13.69 1.99
CA VAL A 39 -4.29 14.54 2.00
C VAL A 39 -3.45 14.35 0.72
N LEU A 40 -3.36 13.13 0.18
CA LEU A 40 -2.72 12.93 -1.13
C LEU A 40 -3.51 13.61 -2.26
N ALA A 41 -4.84 13.61 -2.20
CA ALA A 41 -5.68 14.33 -3.16
C ALA A 41 -5.47 15.86 -3.07
N ASP A 42 -5.36 16.41 -1.87
CA ASP A 42 -5.05 17.82 -1.63
C ASP A 42 -3.64 18.21 -2.13
N ARG A 43 -2.73 17.22 -2.25
CA ARG A 43 -1.40 17.36 -2.87
C ARG A 43 -1.41 17.14 -4.40
N GLY A 44 -2.59 17.04 -5.01
CA GLY A 44 -2.74 16.97 -6.47
C GLY A 44 -2.72 15.56 -7.06
N PHE A 45 -2.77 14.49 -6.26
CA PHE A 45 -2.87 13.12 -6.76
C PHE A 45 -4.33 12.67 -6.89
N ARG A 46 -4.59 11.71 -7.76
CA ARG A 46 -5.86 11.00 -7.81
C ARG A 46 -5.76 9.72 -7.01
N VAL A 47 -6.55 9.56 -5.97
CA VAL A 47 -6.52 8.37 -5.10
C VAL A 47 -7.78 7.55 -5.28
N ALA A 48 -7.63 6.30 -5.70
CA ALA A 48 -8.71 5.33 -5.84
C ALA A 48 -8.61 4.29 -4.72
N ARG A 49 -9.65 4.16 -3.90
CA ARG A 49 -9.75 3.14 -2.85
C ARG A 49 -10.80 2.11 -3.23
N PHE A 50 -10.56 0.85 -2.90
CA PHE A 50 -11.48 -0.25 -3.17
C PHE A 50 -11.49 -1.25 -2.02
N GLU A 51 -12.47 -2.17 -2.04
CA GLU A 51 -12.56 -3.26 -1.08
C GLU A 51 -12.36 -4.62 -1.75
N PHE A 52 -11.62 -5.50 -1.06
CA PHE A 52 -11.60 -6.91 -1.40
C PHE A 52 -12.99 -7.54 -1.19
N PRO A 53 -13.33 -8.65 -1.88
CA PRO A 53 -14.66 -9.25 -1.85
C PRO A 53 -15.16 -9.57 -0.45
N TYR A 54 -14.31 -10.07 0.46
CA TYR A 54 -14.71 -10.35 1.85
C TYR A 54 -15.15 -9.10 2.61
N MET A 55 -14.53 -7.95 2.34
CA MET A 55 -14.89 -6.69 3.01
C MET A 55 -16.13 -6.07 2.38
N ALA A 56 -16.28 -6.12 1.06
CA ALA A 56 -17.51 -5.72 0.38
C ALA A 56 -18.70 -6.57 0.85
N ALA A 57 -18.51 -7.88 1.04
CA ALA A 57 -19.52 -8.76 1.61
C ALA A 57 -19.88 -8.39 3.06
N LYS A 58 -18.87 -8.05 3.89
CA LYS A 58 -19.10 -7.56 5.26
C LYS A 58 -19.94 -6.28 5.27
N ARG A 59 -19.63 -5.33 4.37
CA ARG A 59 -20.38 -4.08 4.22
C ARG A 59 -21.87 -4.33 3.92
N ASN A 60 -22.15 -5.28 3.03
CA ASN A 60 -23.51 -5.60 2.60
C ASN A 60 -24.29 -6.44 3.61
N THR A 61 -23.64 -7.31 4.37
CA THR A 61 -24.29 -8.28 5.25
C THR A 61 -24.14 -7.99 6.75
N GLY A 62 -23.26 -7.06 7.13
CA GLY A 62 -22.87 -6.81 8.52
C GLY A 62 -22.02 -7.93 9.15
N LYS A 63 -21.84 -9.07 8.47
CA LYS A 63 -21.12 -10.23 9.03
C LYS A 63 -19.65 -10.19 8.67
N ALA A 64 -18.79 -10.17 9.69
CA ALA A 64 -17.34 -10.27 9.50
C ALA A 64 -16.95 -11.65 8.96
N LYS A 65 -16.03 -11.65 8.00
CA LYS A 65 -15.39 -12.84 7.46
C LYS A 65 -13.86 -12.67 7.51
N PRO A 66 -13.08 -13.75 7.62
CA PRO A 66 -11.63 -13.66 7.43
C PRO A 66 -11.32 -13.17 6.00
N PRO A 67 -10.11 -12.63 5.76
CA PRO A 67 -9.67 -12.31 4.43
C PRO A 67 -9.81 -13.49 3.46
N ASP A 68 -10.17 -13.19 2.21
CA ASP A 68 -10.18 -14.17 1.14
C ASP A 68 -8.77 -14.77 0.95
N ARG A 69 -8.70 -15.94 0.32
CA ARG A 69 -7.43 -16.57 -0.05
C ARG A 69 -6.67 -15.69 -1.04
N GLU A 70 -5.34 -15.75 -0.99
CA GLU A 70 -4.44 -14.93 -1.80
C GLU A 70 -4.79 -14.87 -3.30
N PRO A 71 -5.16 -15.95 -4.00
CA PRO A 71 -5.54 -15.87 -5.42
C PRO A 71 -6.71 -14.92 -5.68
N ILE A 72 -7.72 -14.90 -4.82
CA ILE A 72 -8.89 -14.00 -4.95
C ILE A 72 -8.46 -12.54 -4.74
N LEU A 73 -7.57 -12.28 -3.77
CA LEU A 73 -7.06 -10.95 -3.50
C LEU A 73 -6.20 -10.42 -4.65
N ARG A 74 -5.35 -11.27 -5.24
CA ARG A 74 -4.55 -10.96 -6.43
C ARG A 74 -5.42 -10.66 -7.64
N GLU A 75 -6.40 -11.53 -7.92
CA GLU A 75 -7.38 -11.32 -9.00
C GLU A 75 -8.13 -9.99 -8.84
N THR A 76 -8.53 -9.65 -7.62
CA THR A 76 -9.20 -8.38 -7.34
C THR A 76 -8.28 -7.20 -7.66
N TRP A 77 -7.01 -7.27 -7.28
CA TRP A 77 -6.02 -6.25 -7.63
C TRP A 77 -5.83 -6.12 -9.15
N LEU A 78 -5.72 -7.21 -9.88
CA LEU A 78 -5.58 -7.20 -11.35
C LEU A 78 -6.80 -6.53 -12.01
N LYS A 79 -8.01 -6.81 -11.54
CA LYS A 79 -9.23 -6.11 -11.99
C LYS A 79 -9.21 -4.60 -11.70
N VAL A 80 -8.63 -4.19 -10.56
CA VAL A 80 -8.43 -2.76 -10.25
C VAL A 80 -7.47 -2.12 -11.23
N VAL A 81 -6.34 -2.78 -11.52
CA VAL A 81 -5.35 -2.29 -12.48
C VAL A 81 -5.96 -2.21 -13.88
N GLU A 82 -6.69 -3.23 -14.33
CA GLU A 82 -7.40 -3.22 -15.61
C GLU A 82 -8.38 -2.04 -15.71
N LYS A 83 -9.18 -1.80 -14.65
CA LYS A 83 -10.18 -0.71 -14.61
C LYS A 83 -9.55 0.69 -14.61
N LEU A 84 -8.38 0.86 -14.01
CA LEU A 84 -7.70 2.16 -13.89
C LEU A 84 -6.68 2.43 -15.01
N GLY A 85 -6.22 1.38 -15.70
CA GLY A 85 -5.07 1.41 -16.59
C GLY A 85 -3.76 1.29 -15.81
N HIS A 86 -2.76 0.59 -16.35
CA HIS A 86 -1.47 0.36 -15.68
C HIS A 86 -0.47 1.50 -15.89
N GLU A 87 -0.61 2.27 -16.99
CA GLU A 87 0.33 3.35 -17.33
C GLU A 87 0.33 4.45 -16.28
N GLY A 88 1.49 4.69 -15.66
CA GLY A 88 1.65 5.69 -14.62
C GLY A 88 0.94 5.37 -13.30
N LEU A 89 0.22 4.24 -13.21
CA LEU A 89 -0.49 3.82 -12.01
C LEU A 89 0.48 3.42 -10.91
N VAL A 90 0.26 3.93 -9.71
CA VAL A 90 0.91 3.47 -8.48
C VAL A 90 -0.12 2.67 -7.68
N ILE A 91 0.26 1.48 -7.25
CA ILE A 91 -0.62 0.63 -6.44
C ILE A 91 -0.08 0.49 -5.01
N GLY A 92 -0.93 0.04 -4.09
CA GLY A 92 -0.45 -0.17 -2.73
C GLY A 92 -1.57 -0.31 -1.71
N GLY A 93 -1.25 -0.03 -0.46
CA GLY A 93 -2.26 -0.07 0.59
C GLY A 93 -1.75 -0.42 1.97
N LYS A 94 -2.70 -0.56 2.88
CA LYS A 94 -2.45 -0.85 4.28
C LYS A 94 -2.24 -2.34 4.49
N SER A 95 -1.15 -2.71 5.17
CA SER A 95 -0.94 -4.10 5.65
C SER A 95 -1.10 -5.14 4.52
N ILE A 96 -2.06 -6.08 4.64
CA ILE A 96 -2.35 -7.08 3.60
C ILE A 96 -2.63 -6.44 2.23
N GLY A 97 -3.25 -5.26 2.19
CA GLY A 97 -3.52 -4.54 0.94
C GLY A 97 -2.24 -4.22 0.16
N GLY A 98 -1.23 -3.68 0.84
CA GLY A 98 0.10 -3.42 0.28
C GLY A 98 0.87 -4.71 -0.02
N ARG A 99 0.76 -5.72 0.87
CA ARG A 99 1.40 -7.01 0.63
C ARG A 99 0.86 -7.70 -0.63
N ILE A 100 -0.44 -7.74 -0.85
CA ILE A 100 -0.98 -8.36 -2.07
C ILE A 100 -0.62 -7.54 -3.31
N ALA A 101 -0.64 -6.20 -3.22
CA ALA A 101 -0.16 -5.33 -4.30
C ALA A 101 1.29 -5.66 -4.70
N SER A 102 2.17 -5.91 -3.73
CA SER A 102 3.58 -6.25 -4.00
C SER A 102 3.77 -7.57 -4.76
N LEU A 103 2.83 -8.51 -4.61
CA LEU A 103 2.89 -9.80 -5.31
C LEU A 103 2.53 -9.71 -6.80
N ILE A 104 1.88 -8.62 -7.23
CA ILE A 104 1.41 -8.45 -8.61
C ILE A 104 2.05 -7.24 -9.31
N ALA A 105 2.83 -6.43 -8.60
CA ALA A 105 3.32 -5.15 -9.12
C ALA A 105 4.13 -5.29 -10.40
N ASP A 106 5.07 -6.22 -10.45
CA ASP A 106 5.90 -6.48 -11.64
C ASP A 106 5.08 -7.07 -12.78
N GLU A 107 4.21 -8.06 -12.49
CA GLU A 107 3.31 -8.70 -13.45
C GLU A 107 2.36 -7.68 -14.08
N ALA A 108 1.81 -6.79 -13.27
CA ALA A 108 0.84 -5.78 -13.70
C ALA A 108 1.49 -4.58 -14.42
N GLY A 109 2.82 -4.47 -14.44
CA GLY A 109 3.54 -3.40 -15.12
C GLY A 109 3.23 -2.00 -14.61
N VAL A 110 2.95 -1.86 -13.32
CA VAL A 110 2.61 -0.57 -12.70
C VAL A 110 3.85 0.30 -12.49
N ALA A 111 3.65 1.61 -12.39
CA ALA A 111 4.73 2.58 -12.25
C ALA A 111 5.40 2.57 -10.87
N GLY A 112 4.71 2.11 -9.84
CA GLY A 112 5.26 2.08 -8.49
C GLY A 112 4.37 1.37 -7.48
N LEU A 113 4.94 1.09 -6.31
CA LEU A 113 4.26 0.41 -5.20
C LEU A 113 4.47 1.20 -3.90
N ILE A 114 3.40 1.38 -3.13
CA ILE A 114 3.43 2.01 -1.80
C ILE A 114 2.78 1.10 -0.78
N CYS A 115 3.54 0.65 0.22
CA CYS A 115 3.02 -0.16 1.32
C CYS A 115 2.99 0.66 2.62
N LEU A 116 1.85 0.68 3.29
CA LEU A 116 1.63 1.36 4.57
C LEU A 116 1.58 0.32 5.70
N GLY A 117 2.68 0.13 6.41
CA GLY A 117 2.83 -0.94 7.40
C GLY A 117 2.84 -2.32 6.72
N TYR A 118 3.97 -2.68 6.11
CA TYR A 118 4.11 -3.99 5.44
C TYR A 118 4.22 -5.11 6.48
N PRO A 119 3.40 -6.18 6.35
CA PRO A 119 3.47 -7.31 7.30
C PRO A 119 4.56 -8.31 6.87
N PHE A 120 5.83 -8.04 7.20
CA PHE A 120 6.97 -8.87 6.85
C PHE A 120 6.86 -10.30 7.37
N HIS A 121 6.20 -10.49 8.49
CA HIS A 121 5.84 -11.79 9.08
C HIS A 121 4.56 -11.64 9.92
N PRO A 122 3.85 -12.72 10.28
CA PRO A 122 2.80 -12.66 11.28
C PRO A 122 3.39 -12.34 12.66
N VAL A 123 2.64 -11.65 13.50
CA VAL A 123 3.09 -11.32 14.88
C VAL A 123 3.55 -12.57 15.61
N GLY A 124 4.76 -12.53 16.18
CA GLY A 124 5.35 -13.63 16.95
C GLY A 124 5.79 -14.85 16.11
N LYS A 125 5.81 -14.76 14.75
CA LYS A 125 6.23 -15.85 13.87
C LYS A 125 7.33 -15.37 12.92
N LEU A 126 8.49 -15.09 13.48
CA LEU A 126 9.66 -14.56 12.76
C LEU A 126 10.22 -15.53 11.71
N ASP A 127 9.91 -16.82 11.82
CA ASP A 127 10.23 -17.88 10.85
C ASP A 127 9.35 -17.86 9.60
N LYS A 128 8.20 -17.18 9.65
CA LYS A 128 7.24 -17.10 8.51
C LYS A 128 7.37 -15.81 7.74
N LEU A 129 8.53 -15.62 7.14
CA LEU A 129 8.82 -14.41 6.35
C LEU A 129 7.94 -14.31 5.09
N ARG A 130 7.68 -13.08 4.69
CA ARG A 130 6.90 -12.71 3.50
C ARG A 130 7.71 -11.75 2.63
N VAL A 131 8.97 -12.04 2.45
CA VAL A 131 9.94 -11.15 1.77
C VAL A 131 10.50 -11.72 0.47
N GLU A 132 10.30 -13.00 0.18
CA GLU A 132 10.91 -13.71 -0.94
C GLU A 132 10.76 -12.95 -2.27
N HIS A 133 9.55 -12.53 -2.62
CA HIS A 133 9.29 -11.76 -3.84
C HIS A 133 9.86 -10.33 -3.78
N LEU A 134 10.06 -9.75 -2.59
CA LEU A 134 10.66 -8.44 -2.41
C LEU A 134 12.17 -8.43 -2.67
N GLN A 135 12.84 -9.60 -2.66
CA GLN A 135 14.25 -9.73 -3.00
C GLN A 135 14.53 -9.48 -4.49
N ALA A 136 13.54 -9.75 -5.34
CA ALA A 136 13.66 -9.68 -6.79
C ALA A 136 12.72 -8.65 -7.46
N ILE A 137 11.89 -7.96 -6.69
CA ILE A 137 10.94 -6.98 -7.23
C ILE A 137 11.68 -5.88 -8.00
N LYS A 138 11.17 -5.53 -9.19
CA LYS A 138 11.73 -4.52 -10.09
C LYS A 138 10.96 -3.20 -10.01
N THR A 139 9.68 -3.28 -9.70
CA THR A 139 8.82 -2.11 -9.54
C THR A 139 9.35 -1.22 -8.42
N PRO A 140 9.60 0.07 -8.66
CA PRO A 140 10.00 1.02 -7.62
C PRO A 140 9.03 0.96 -6.44
N THR A 141 9.54 0.67 -5.26
CA THR A 141 8.73 0.34 -4.08
C THR A 141 9.11 1.20 -2.89
N LEU A 142 8.11 1.82 -2.29
CA LEU A 142 8.21 2.49 -1.00
C LEU A 142 7.44 1.70 0.06
N ILE A 143 8.12 1.27 1.10
CA ILE A 143 7.49 0.73 2.31
C ILE A 143 7.61 1.79 3.40
N VAL A 144 6.48 2.36 3.82
CA VAL A 144 6.40 3.22 5.00
C VAL A 144 6.10 2.33 6.20
N GLN A 145 7.02 2.28 7.17
CA GLN A 145 6.97 1.31 8.26
C GLN A 145 7.15 1.99 9.63
N GLY A 146 6.36 1.57 10.61
CA GLY A 146 6.55 2.03 11.99
C GLY A 146 7.78 1.37 12.61
N GLU A 147 8.61 2.12 13.35
CA GLU A 147 9.82 1.58 14.00
C GLU A 147 9.52 0.44 14.98
N ARG A 148 8.31 0.42 15.55
CA ARG A 148 7.84 -0.59 16.52
C ARG A 148 6.76 -1.50 15.96
N ASP A 149 6.63 -1.58 14.63
CA ASP A 149 5.61 -2.43 14.01
C ASP A 149 5.84 -3.91 14.37
N PRO A 150 4.90 -4.60 15.04
CA PRO A 150 5.07 -6.00 15.44
C PRO A 150 5.05 -6.99 14.27
N PHE A 151 4.77 -6.52 13.05
CA PHE A 151 4.87 -7.31 11.83
C PHE A 151 6.21 -7.15 11.10
N GLY A 152 7.16 -6.44 11.68
CA GLY A 152 8.50 -6.18 11.19
C GLY A 152 8.99 -4.82 11.67
N ASN A 153 9.72 -4.81 12.78
CA ASN A 153 10.34 -3.62 13.36
C ASN A 153 11.66 -3.30 12.64
N ARG A 154 12.26 -2.17 12.98
CA ARG A 154 13.47 -1.67 12.34
C ARG A 154 14.65 -2.65 12.41
N ASP A 155 14.87 -3.29 13.56
CA ASP A 155 16.01 -4.20 13.78
C ASP A 155 15.83 -5.54 13.06
N GLU A 156 14.59 -5.97 12.87
CA GLU A 156 14.24 -7.17 12.11
C GLU A 156 14.42 -6.93 10.62
N VAL A 157 13.82 -5.86 10.10
CA VAL A 157 13.83 -5.54 8.66
C VAL A 157 15.24 -5.22 8.15
N ALA A 158 16.10 -4.65 9.00
CA ALA A 158 17.51 -4.41 8.65
C ALA A 158 18.29 -5.67 8.28
N LYS A 159 17.77 -6.86 8.63
CA LYS A 159 18.39 -8.17 8.35
C LYS A 159 17.86 -8.82 7.06
N TYR A 160 16.84 -8.24 6.44
CA TYR A 160 16.23 -8.83 5.26
C TYR A 160 16.95 -8.37 4.00
N ASP A 161 17.20 -9.33 3.11
CA ASP A 161 17.71 -9.05 1.77
C ASP A 161 16.55 -8.54 0.91
N LEU A 162 16.52 -7.23 0.64
CA LEU A 162 15.50 -6.58 -0.16
C LEU A 162 16.11 -6.06 -1.47
N SER A 163 15.35 -6.13 -2.55
CA SER A 163 15.75 -5.56 -3.85
C SER A 163 16.18 -4.10 -3.71
N PRO A 164 17.17 -3.63 -4.49
CA PRO A 164 17.52 -2.20 -4.59
C PRO A 164 16.34 -1.30 -5.01
N ALA A 165 15.30 -1.87 -5.61
CA ALA A 165 14.07 -1.13 -5.93
C ALA A 165 13.20 -0.83 -4.70
N VAL A 166 13.48 -1.46 -3.55
CA VAL A 166 12.72 -1.29 -2.30
C VAL A 166 13.40 -0.27 -1.40
N ARG A 167 12.69 0.80 -1.09
CA ARG A 167 13.04 1.77 -0.06
C ARG A 167 12.14 1.61 1.14
N VAL A 168 12.71 1.48 2.34
CA VAL A 168 11.95 1.49 3.59
C VAL A 168 12.12 2.85 4.27
N ALA A 169 11.00 3.51 4.55
CA ALA A 169 10.95 4.76 5.29
C ALA A 169 10.34 4.53 6.67
N TRP A 170 11.07 4.92 7.70
CA TRP A 170 10.70 4.66 9.09
C TRP A 170 9.90 5.81 9.70
N ILE A 171 8.80 5.46 10.35
CA ILE A 171 7.99 6.41 11.12
C ILE A 171 8.35 6.28 12.59
N THR A 172 8.87 7.36 13.14
CA THR A 172 9.43 7.41 14.50
C THR A 172 8.43 6.96 15.55
N ASP A 173 8.85 5.99 16.35
CA ASP A 173 8.06 5.36 17.42
C ASP A 173 6.68 4.84 16.97
N GLY A 174 6.44 4.71 15.67
CA GLY A 174 5.18 4.24 15.10
C GLY A 174 4.96 2.75 15.31
N ASP A 175 3.71 2.36 15.59
CA ASP A 175 3.25 0.98 15.52
C ASP A 175 2.81 0.62 14.08
N HIS A 176 2.07 -0.49 13.92
CA HIS A 176 1.55 -0.93 12.62
C HIS A 176 0.68 0.11 11.89
N SER A 177 0.08 1.06 12.59
CA SER A 177 -0.72 2.17 12.05
C SER A 177 -0.04 3.54 12.22
N PHE A 178 1.27 3.51 12.53
CA PHE A 178 2.13 4.67 12.75
C PHE A 178 1.82 5.44 14.04
N LYS A 179 1.00 4.87 14.93
CA LYS A 179 0.68 5.48 16.21
C LYS A 179 1.88 5.41 17.15
N PRO A 180 2.36 6.57 17.65
CA PRO A 180 3.46 6.63 18.59
C PRO A 180 2.97 6.38 20.03
N ARG A 181 3.89 6.05 20.93
CA ARG A 181 3.64 6.04 22.38
C ARG A 181 3.52 7.48 22.89
N LYS A 182 2.78 7.67 23.96
CA LYS A 182 2.64 9.00 24.58
C LYS A 182 4.00 9.59 25.04
N SER A 183 4.93 8.74 25.44
CA SER A 183 6.28 9.12 25.87
C SER A 183 7.21 9.60 24.74
N SER A 184 6.85 9.40 23.50
CA SER A 184 7.69 9.81 22.34
C SER A 184 7.66 11.31 22.05
N GLY A 185 6.68 12.04 22.63
CA GLY A 185 6.44 13.44 22.31
C GLY A 185 5.84 13.68 20.91
N LYS A 186 5.52 12.62 20.17
CA LYS A 186 4.87 12.65 18.85
C LYS A 186 3.38 12.31 18.98
N THR A 187 2.60 12.77 18.02
CA THR A 187 1.19 12.45 17.88
C THR A 187 0.95 11.58 16.63
N GLU A 188 -0.16 10.86 16.61
CA GLU A 188 -0.55 10.05 15.46
C GLU A 188 -0.74 10.89 14.17
N PRO A 189 -1.39 12.08 14.21
CA PRO A 189 -1.49 12.94 13.04
C PRO A 189 -0.13 13.43 12.51
N GLU A 190 0.83 13.75 13.37
CA GLU A 190 2.20 14.13 12.94
C GLU A 190 2.90 12.99 12.23
N ASN A 191 2.78 11.76 12.72
CA ASN A 191 3.35 10.58 12.08
C ASN A 191 2.67 10.27 10.74
N TRP A 192 1.35 10.43 10.64
CA TRP A 192 0.64 10.30 9.38
C TRP A 192 1.07 11.37 8.36
N GLN A 193 1.25 12.61 8.82
CA GLN A 193 1.75 13.68 7.94
C GLN A 193 3.18 13.38 7.46
N THR A 194 4.05 12.90 8.33
CA THR A 194 5.40 12.46 7.95
C THR A 194 5.35 11.36 6.88
N ALA A 195 4.44 10.39 7.04
CA ALA A 195 4.23 9.35 6.04
C ALA A 195 3.77 9.92 4.68
N ILE A 196 2.85 10.88 4.68
CA ILE A 196 2.42 11.60 3.46
C ILE A 196 3.60 12.30 2.78
N ASP A 197 4.42 13.05 3.52
CA ASP A 197 5.53 13.80 2.95
C ASP A 197 6.58 12.87 2.30
N VAL A 198 6.83 11.71 2.91
CA VAL A 198 7.69 10.66 2.33
C VAL A 198 7.07 10.06 1.06
N ILE A 199 5.76 9.82 1.04
CA ILE A 199 5.03 9.30 -0.13
C ILE A 199 5.10 10.32 -1.28
N VAL A 200 4.83 11.59 -1.02
CA VAL A 200 4.90 12.66 -2.04
C VAL A 200 6.30 12.73 -2.62
N GLY A 201 7.34 12.77 -1.78
CA GLY A 201 8.73 12.77 -2.24
C GLY A 201 9.11 11.55 -3.10
N PHE A 202 8.54 10.37 -2.80
CA PHE A 202 8.71 9.17 -3.63
C PHE A 202 8.01 9.32 -4.99
N LEU A 203 6.76 9.81 -5.01
CA LEU A 203 5.96 9.97 -6.23
C LEU A 203 6.51 11.03 -7.18
N GLU A 204 7.19 12.05 -6.67
CA GLU A 204 7.76 13.15 -7.43
C GLU A 204 9.21 12.89 -7.88
N SER A 205 9.86 11.83 -7.35
CA SER A 205 11.25 11.54 -7.68
C SER A 205 11.44 11.15 -9.17
N PRO A 206 12.55 11.53 -9.81
CA PRO A 206 12.81 11.27 -11.24
C PRO A 206 12.85 9.79 -11.61
N SER A 207 13.15 8.90 -10.67
CA SER A 207 13.14 7.45 -10.88
C SER A 207 11.73 6.90 -11.21
N GLN A 208 10.68 7.60 -10.79
CA GLN A 208 9.28 7.27 -11.14
C GLN A 208 8.89 7.76 -12.55
N ASN A 209 9.64 8.69 -13.12
CA ASN A 209 9.36 9.28 -14.44
C ASN A 209 10.10 8.60 -15.60
N ARG A 210 10.94 7.61 -15.34
CA ARG A 210 11.65 6.84 -16.38
C ARG A 210 10.87 5.59 -16.76
N LEU A 211 9.78 5.75 -17.51
CA LEU A 211 9.27 4.70 -18.39
C LEU A 211 10.22 4.64 -19.61
N PRO A 212 10.75 3.47 -19.98
CA PRO A 212 11.45 3.35 -21.24
C PRO A 212 10.44 3.45 -22.38
N PHE A 213 10.43 4.59 -23.08
CA PHE A 213 9.81 4.69 -24.40
C PHE A 213 10.49 3.69 -25.33
N ARG A 214 9.98 2.48 -25.47
CA ARG A 214 10.30 1.64 -26.62
C ARG A 214 9.57 2.23 -27.82
N ARG A 215 10.28 2.97 -28.64
CA ARG A 215 9.87 3.21 -30.02
C ARG A 215 9.74 1.83 -30.70
N VAL A 216 8.54 1.44 -31.01
CA VAL A 216 8.30 0.36 -31.99
C VAL A 216 8.71 0.92 -33.34
N LYS A 217 9.69 0.28 -33.98
CA LYS A 217 10.01 0.48 -35.39
C LYS A 217 9.06 -0.33 -36.24
#